data_64abe9b0633abb2700e83105060fbab5
#
_entry.id   64abe9b0633abb2700e83105060fbab5
#
_cell.length_a   1.000
_cell.length_b   1.000
_cell.length_c   1.000
_cell.angle_alpha   90.00
_cell.angle_beta   90.00
_cell.angle_gamma   90.00
#
_symmetry.space_group_name_H-M   'P 1'
#
loop_
_entity.id
_entity.type
_entity.pdbx_description
1 polymer ?
#
loop_
_entity_poly.entity_id
_entity_poly.type
_entity_poly.pdbx_seq_one_letter_code
_entity_poly.pdbx_strand_id
1 'polypeptide(L)'
;MHSRALALLVTAALVGVACSDDNGVTIPAELEIYTAQLNGANEAPTAVTTTATGHAVVTILGNIVTWQVDVDSPIDSLIAGHIHRHAADSVAGNVRVDFKPGSAWSAAATGQGVTGTVALGDTTLAAPGDSMLAIIREGRSYVNLHTRANPGGEIRGTLVRVQ
;
A
#
# COMPACT_ATOMS: atom_id res chain seq x y z
N MET A 1 8.52 9.49 -30.67
CA MET A 1 8.07 9.46 -29.26
C MET A 1 6.68 8.83 -29.25
N HIS A 2 6.56 7.53 -28.95
CA HIS A 2 5.30 6.82 -28.93
C HIS A 2 4.90 6.59 -27.49
N SER A 3 3.93 7.35 -27.03
CA SER A 3 3.27 7.15 -25.74
C SER A 3 2.50 5.83 -25.79
N ARG A 4 2.97 4.81 -25.11
CA ARG A 4 2.23 3.57 -24.89
C ARG A 4 1.36 3.78 -23.65
N ALA A 5 0.10 4.15 -23.88
CA ALA A 5 -0.91 4.06 -22.84
C ALA A 5 -1.11 2.57 -22.52
N LEU A 6 -0.62 2.15 -21.38
CA LEU A 6 -0.87 0.81 -20.84
C LEU A 6 -2.29 0.81 -20.28
N ALA A 7 -3.23 0.27 -21.04
CA ALA A 7 -4.57 0.04 -20.54
C ALA A 7 -4.51 -1.14 -19.57
N LEU A 8 -4.55 -0.84 -18.27
CA LEU A 8 -4.69 -1.83 -17.23
C LEU A 8 -6.11 -2.42 -17.28
N LEU A 9 -6.24 -3.60 -17.91
CA LEU A 9 -7.47 -4.37 -17.84
C LEU A 9 -7.54 -4.99 -16.43
N VAL A 10 -8.19 -4.29 -15.50
CA VAL A 10 -8.62 -4.88 -14.24
C VAL A 10 -9.80 -5.78 -14.55
N THR A 11 -9.54 -7.05 -14.80
CA THR A 11 -10.60 -8.07 -14.80
C THR A 11 -11.05 -8.27 -13.36
N ALA A 12 -12.06 -7.52 -12.94
CA ALA A 12 -12.76 -7.74 -11.68
C ALA A 12 -13.48 -9.09 -11.75
N ALA A 13 -12.84 -10.15 -11.29
CA ALA A 13 -13.55 -11.36 -10.92
C ALA A 13 -14.39 -11.05 -9.68
N LEU A 14 -15.68 -10.81 -9.88
CA LEU A 14 -16.66 -10.74 -8.79
C LEU A 14 -16.75 -12.12 -8.14
N VAL A 15 -15.89 -12.38 -7.17
CA VAL A 15 -16.11 -13.48 -6.23
C VAL A 15 -16.91 -12.89 -5.06
N GLY A 16 -18.22 -13.07 -5.12
CA GLY A 16 -19.10 -12.69 -4.01
C GLY A 16 -18.79 -13.54 -2.80
N VAL A 17 -18.13 -12.98 -1.82
CA VAL A 17 -18.10 -13.55 -0.47
C VAL A 17 -19.32 -13.02 0.27
N ALA A 18 -20.29 -13.90 0.43
CA ALA A 18 -21.52 -13.62 1.16
C ALA A 18 -21.26 -13.69 2.66
N CYS A 19 -21.42 -12.58 3.38
CA CYS A 19 -21.72 -12.63 4.80
C CYS A 19 -23.24 -12.71 4.93
N SER A 20 -23.77 -13.81 5.46
CA SER A 20 -25.19 -13.95 5.74
C SER A 20 -25.51 -13.32 7.09
N ASP A 21 -26.29 -12.25 7.09
CA ASP A 21 -27.07 -11.86 8.26
C ASP A 21 -28.33 -12.74 8.35
N ASP A 22 -28.95 -12.86 9.49
CA ASP A 22 -30.06 -13.79 9.78
C ASP A 22 -31.32 -13.59 8.91
N ASN A 23 -31.32 -12.62 7.99
CA ASN A 23 -32.44 -12.33 7.08
C ASN A 23 -32.17 -12.78 5.62
N GLY A 24 -31.08 -13.50 5.34
CA GLY A 24 -30.79 -14.04 4.01
C GLY A 24 -30.48 -13.01 2.94
N VAL A 25 -30.28 -11.74 3.30
CA VAL A 25 -29.82 -10.68 2.38
C VAL A 25 -28.29 -10.66 2.37
N THR A 26 -27.73 -11.20 1.31
CA THR A 26 -26.30 -11.08 1.06
C THR A 26 -26.02 -9.71 0.46
N ILE A 27 -25.36 -8.81 1.21
CA ILE A 27 -24.86 -7.56 0.68
C ILE A 27 -23.50 -7.87 0.04
N PRO A 28 -23.31 -7.63 -1.28
CA PRO A 28 -22.01 -7.80 -1.91
C PRO A 28 -20.98 -6.89 -1.22
N ALA A 29 -19.79 -7.42 -0.98
CA ALA A 29 -18.70 -6.59 -0.47
C ALA A 29 -18.37 -5.50 -1.52
N GLU A 30 -18.35 -4.24 -1.09
CA GLU A 30 -17.95 -3.13 -1.95
C GLU A 30 -16.43 -3.16 -2.16
N LEU A 31 -15.99 -2.96 -3.39
CA LEU A 31 -14.59 -2.78 -3.71
C LEU A 31 -14.18 -1.34 -3.40
N GLU A 32 -13.23 -1.18 -2.50
CA GLU A 32 -12.63 0.12 -2.18
C GLU A 32 -11.24 0.19 -2.82
N ILE A 33 -10.90 1.33 -3.43
CA ILE A 33 -9.61 1.56 -4.07
C ILE A 33 -8.97 2.81 -3.47
N TYR A 34 -7.70 2.66 -3.08
CA TYR A 34 -6.86 3.72 -2.53
C TYR A 34 -5.58 3.82 -3.35
N THR A 35 -5.07 5.05 -3.50
CA THR A 35 -3.80 5.31 -4.20
C THR A 35 -2.89 6.19 -3.36
N ALA A 36 -1.58 6.09 -3.60
CA ALA A 36 -0.59 6.98 -3.02
C ALA A 36 0.51 7.31 -4.05
N GLN A 37 0.95 8.56 -4.07
CA GLN A 37 2.15 9.00 -4.80
C GLN A 37 3.30 9.09 -3.80
N LEU A 38 4.40 8.40 -4.08
CA LEU A 38 5.53 8.23 -3.19
C LEU A 38 6.70 9.12 -3.64
N ASN A 39 7.22 9.92 -2.73
CA ASN A 39 8.42 10.73 -2.96
C ASN A 39 9.11 11.05 -1.62
N GLY A 40 10.37 11.51 -1.70
CA GLY A 40 11.16 11.84 -0.51
C GLY A 40 10.69 13.09 0.23
N ALA A 41 10.05 14.03 -0.46
CA ALA A 41 9.54 15.25 0.16
C ALA A 41 8.39 14.97 1.17
N ASN A 42 7.71 13.84 0.99
CA ASN A 42 6.65 13.39 1.89
C ASN A 42 7.17 12.69 3.15
N GLU A 43 8.47 12.40 3.25
CA GLU A 43 9.04 11.75 4.44
C GLU A 43 8.92 12.63 5.69
N ALA A 44 8.72 11.97 6.82
CA ALA A 44 8.55 12.61 8.12
C ALA A 44 9.28 11.82 9.23
N PRO A 45 9.85 12.47 10.25
CA PRO A 45 9.72 13.90 10.57
C PRO A 45 10.59 14.84 9.69
N THR A 46 11.47 14.28 8.88
CA THR A 46 12.35 15.05 7.99
C THR A 46 12.23 14.53 6.57
N ALA A 47 12.01 15.45 5.63
CA ALA A 47 12.01 15.13 4.20
C ALA A 47 13.38 14.58 3.75
N VAL A 48 13.35 13.63 2.83
CA VAL A 48 14.53 13.03 2.22
C VAL A 48 14.77 13.64 0.83
N THR A 49 16.00 14.12 0.60
CA THR A 49 16.39 14.60 -0.71
C THR A 49 16.78 13.39 -1.58
N THR A 50 15.89 13.01 -2.47
CA THR A 50 16.08 11.89 -3.40
C THR A 50 15.36 12.18 -4.71
N THR A 51 15.80 11.54 -5.78
CA THR A 51 15.10 11.52 -7.08
C THR A 51 14.16 10.33 -7.20
N ALA A 52 14.16 9.42 -6.23
CA ALA A 52 13.28 8.26 -6.21
C ALA A 52 11.82 8.70 -6.09
N THR A 53 10.98 8.07 -6.90
CA THR A 53 9.52 8.23 -6.87
C THR A 53 8.85 6.88 -7.09
N GLY A 54 7.59 6.78 -6.70
CA GLY A 54 6.79 5.59 -6.92
C GLY A 54 5.31 5.87 -6.70
N HIS A 55 4.51 4.85 -6.90
CA HIS A 55 3.08 4.89 -6.59
C HIS A 55 2.60 3.57 -5.99
N ALA A 56 1.51 3.65 -5.28
CA ALA A 56 0.87 2.49 -4.69
C ALA A 56 -0.62 2.48 -5.03
N VAL A 57 -1.14 1.27 -5.22
CA VAL A 57 -2.58 0.98 -5.27
C VAL A 57 -2.88 -0.04 -4.18
N VAL A 58 -3.85 0.27 -3.33
CA VAL A 58 -4.36 -0.64 -2.30
C VAL A 58 -5.85 -0.85 -2.55
N THR A 59 -6.29 -2.09 -2.58
CA THR A 59 -7.70 -2.43 -2.72
C THR A 59 -8.20 -3.16 -1.49
N ILE A 60 -9.45 -2.93 -1.13
CA ILE A 60 -10.14 -3.63 -0.05
C ILE A 60 -11.42 -4.22 -0.62
N LEU A 61 -11.57 -5.54 -0.45
CA LEU A 61 -12.81 -6.25 -0.76
C LEU A 61 -13.20 -7.09 0.45
N GLY A 62 -14.25 -6.66 1.17
CA GLY A 62 -14.64 -7.27 2.43
C GLY A 62 -13.50 -7.19 3.46
N ASN A 63 -12.88 -8.33 3.76
CA ASN A 63 -11.74 -8.42 4.68
C ASN A 63 -10.40 -8.70 3.98
N ILE A 64 -10.34 -8.62 2.66
CA ILE A 64 -9.11 -8.85 1.90
C ILE A 64 -8.52 -7.50 1.51
N VAL A 65 -7.27 -7.29 1.85
CA VAL A 65 -6.47 -6.13 1.43
C VAL A 65 -5.42 -6.60 0.45
N THR A 66 -5.41 -6.00 -0.74
CA THR A 66 -4.41 -6.27 -1.78
C THR A 66 -3.64 -5.00 -2.06
N TRP A 67 -2.35 -5.10 -2.32
CA TRP A 67 -1.52 -3.95 -2.67
C TRP A 67 -0.66 -4.25 -3.88
N GLN A 68 -0.39 -3.19 -4.63
CA GLN A 68 0.65 -3.09 -5.62
C GLN A 68 1.42 -1.80 -5.36
N VAL A 69 2.74 -1.88 -5.31
CA VAL A 69 3.63 -0.73 -5.14
C VAL A 69 4.67 -0.79 -6.23
N ASP A 70 4.73 0.24 -7.04
CA ASP A 70 5.66 0.36 -8.15
C ASP A 70 6.62 1.53 -7.93
N VAL A 71 7.87 1.34 -8.34
CA VAL A 71 8.91 2.37 -8.31
C VAL A 71 9.03 2.98 -9.71
N ASP A 72 8.77 4.28 -9.83
CA ASP A 72 8.74 5.00 -11.11
C ASP A 72 10.13 5.53 -11.52
N SER A 73 10.97 5.84 -10.54
CA SER A 73 12.35 6.31 -10.72
C SER A 73 13.31 5.39 -9.98
N PRO A 74 14.58 5.31 -10.39
CA PRO A 74 15.56 4.44 -9.75
C PRO A 74 15.64 4.70 -8.23
N ILE A 75 15.55 3.62 -7.47
CA ILE A 75 15.77 3.59 -6.02
C ILE A 75 16.79 2.50 -5.73
N ASP A 76 17.81 2.78 -4.95
CA ASP A 76 18.89 1.84 -4.69
C ASP A 76 18.71 1.12 -3.35
N SER A 77 19.09 -0.16 -3.34
CA SER A 77 19.22 -0.95 -2.11
C SER A 77 17.96 -0.96 -1.24
N LEU A 78 16.80 -1.19 -1.87
CA LEU A 78 15.53 -1.32 -1.16
C LEU A 78 15.60 -2.47 -0.14
N ILE A 79 15.24 -2.21 1.11
CA ILE A 79 15.33 -3.18 2.22
C ILE A 79 13.98 -3.53 2.83
N ALA A 80 13.00 -2.64 2.74
CA ALA A 80 11.68 -2.85 3.31
C ALA A 80 10.62 -1.97 2.64
N GLY A 81 9.35 -2.38 2.76
CA GLY A 81 8.21 -1.58 2.39
C GLY A 81 7.02 -1.91 3.29
N HIS A 82 6.26 -0.90 3.66
CA HIS A 82 5.20 -1.05 4.64
C HIS A 82 3.98 -0.18 4.33
N ILE A 83 2.81 -0.59 4.85
CA ILE A 83 1.74 0.34 5.19
C ILE A 83 1.88 0.69 6.67
N HIS A 84 1.91 1.96 6.97
CA HIS A 84 1.99 2.51 8.31
C HIS A 84 0.69 3.22 8.69
N ARG A 85 0.46 3.34 10.00
CA ARG A 85 -0.51 4.28 10.54
C ARG A 85 0.15 5.65 10.70
N HIS A 86 -0.51 6.74 10.33
CA HIS A 86 -0.13 8.07 10.80
C HIS A 86 -0.22 8.12 12.33
N ALA A 87 0.79 8.64 13.00
CA ALA A 87 0.62 9.13 14.35
C ALA A 87 -0.28 10.39 14.33
N ALA A 88 -0.83 10.77 15.47
CA ALA A 88 -1.85 11.81 15.57
C ALA A 88 -1.48 13.14 14.89
N ASP A 89 -0.19 13.42 14.68
CA ASP A 89 0.32 14.68 14.16
C ASP A 89 1.16 14.53 12.88
N SER A 90 0.78 13.62 11.98
CA SER A 90 1.46 13.39 10.69
C SER A 90 2.92 12.92 10.74
N VAL A 91 3.43 12.53 11.89
CA VAL A 91 4.76 11.99 12.08
C VAL A 91 4.78 10.49 11.76
N ALA A 92 5.96 9.89 11.61
CA ALA A 92 6.17 8.46 11.41
C ALA A 92 5.36 7.63 12.42
N GLY A 93 4.62 6.67 11.92
CA GLY A 93 3.76 5.81 12.73
C GLY A 93 4.17 4.35 12.65
N ASN A 94 3.52 3.52 13.45
CA ASN A 94 3.81 2.08 13.51
C ASN A 94 3.46 1.36 12.21
N VAL A 95 4.27 0.38 11.84
CA VAL A 95 4.00 -0.58 10.76
C VAL A 95 2.68 -1.32 11.05
N ARG A 96 1.84 -1.42 10.02
CA ARG A 96 0.58 -2.17 10.04
C ARG A 96 0.58 -3.34 9.06
N VAL A 97 1.17 -3.16 7.89
CA VAL A 97 1.40 -4.22 6.91
C VAL A 97 2.87 -4.17 6.52
N ASP A 98 3.54 -5.29 6.68
CA ASP A 98 4.86 -5.51 6.14
C ASP A 98 4.71 -6.20 4.77
N PHE A 99 5.21 -5.57 3.73
CA PHE A 99 5.19 -6.15 2.38
C PHE A 99 6.12 -7.34 2.25
N LYS A 100 6.86 -7.68 3.31
CA LYS A 100 7.83 -8.77 3.35
C LYS A 100 8.67 -8.81 2.08
N PRO A 101 9.56 -7.83 1.90
CA PRO A 101 10.40 -7.79 0.73
C PRO A 101 11.26 -9.05 0.71
N GLY A 102 10.87 -9.99 -0.12
CA GLY A 102 11.72 -11.11 -0.46
C GLY A 102 12.81 -10.64 -1.42
N SER A 103 13.47 -11.57 -2.08
CA SER A 103 14.46 -11.30 -3.13
C SER A 103 13.95 -10.37 -4.26
N ALA A 104 12.65 -10.12 -4.35
CA ALA A 104 12.04 -9.18 -5.29
C ALA A 104 12.49 -7.72 -5.12
N TRP A 105 12.95 -7.33 -3.92
CA TRP A 105 13.44 -5.98 -3.65
C TRP A 105 14.95 -5.81 -3.92
N SER A 106 15.66 -6.84 -4.34
CA SER A 106 17.13 -6.87 -4.36
C SER A 106 17.80 -5.98 -5.40
N ALA A 107 17.07 -5.46 -6.35
CA ALA A 107 17.57 -4.52 -7.36
C ALA A 107 16.40 -3.69 -7.88
N ALA A 108 16.10 -2.59 -7.24
CA ALA A 108 15.07 -1.70 -7.73
C ALA A 108 15.55 -0.97 -8.98
N ALA A 109 15.31 -1.58 -10.11
CA ALA A 109 15.26 -0.84 -11.36
C ALA A 109 13.89 -0.17 -11.51
N THR A 110 13.83 0.96 -12.18
CA THR A 110 12.59 1.62 -12.58
C THR A 110 11.59 0.63 -13.17
N GLY A 111 10.33 0.67 -12.72
CA GLY A 111 9.27 -0.21 -13.18
C GLY A 111 9.20 -1.57 -12.48
N GLN A 112 9.97 -1.78 -11.42
CA GLN A 112 9.78 -2.93 -10.54
C GLN A 112 8.72 -2.65 -9.49
N GLY A 113 7.83 -3.61 -9.29
CA GLY A 113 6.74 -3.52 -8.35
C GLY A 113 6.72 -4.67 -7.35
N VAL A 114 6.09 -4.44 -6.23
CA VAL A 114 5.77 -5.45 -5.24
C VAL A 114 4.27 -5.56 -5.09
N THR A 115 3.77 -6.77 -5.25
CA THR A 115 2.37 -7.09 -5.06
C THR A 115 2.20 -8.04 -3.88
N GLY A 116 1.07 -7.94 -3.21
CA GLY A 116 0.72 -8.87 -2.16
C GLY A 116 -0.73 -8.78 -1.77
N THR A 117 -1.17 -9.76 -1.01
CA THR A 117 -2.53 -9.86 -0.49
C THR A 117 -2.48 -10.37 0.93
N VAL A 118 -3.31 -9.81 1.78
CA VAL A 118 -3.51 -10.27 3.14
C VAL A 118 -4.99 -10.29 3.48
N ALA A 119 -5.44 -11.38 4.09
CA ALA A 119 -6.76 -11.45 4.70
C ALA A 119 -6.71 -10.91 6.12
N LEU A 120 -7.80 -10.26 6.55
CA LEU A 120 -7.95 -9.84 7.93
C LEU A 120 -7.90 -11.05 8.87
N GLY A 121 -7.16 -10.92 9.94
CA GLY A 121 -6.88 -12.02 10.84
C GLY A 121 -5.60 -12.81 10.50
N ASP A 122 -4.95 -12.51 9.39
CA ASP A 122 -3.62 -13.06 9.09
C ASP A 122 -2.58 -12.52 10.10
N THR A 123 -1.75 -13.43 10.62
CA THR A 123 -0.68 -13.10 11.59
C THR A 123 0.43 -12.24 11.00
N THR A 124 0.43 -12.01 9.67
CA THR A 124 1.36 -11.09 9.01
C THR A 124 1.06 -9.62 9.30
N LEU A 125 -0.14 -9.32 9.81
CA LEU A 125 -0.53 -7.97 10.19
C LEU A 125 0.09 -7.58 11.52
N ALA A 126 0.68 -6.38 11.56
CA ALA A 126 1.24 -5.80 12.79
C ALA A 126 0.15 -5.28 13.76
N ALA A 127 -1.13 -5.39 13.40
CA ALA A 127 -2.28 -4.98 14.21
C ALA A 127 -3.51 -5.87 13.89
N PRO A 128 -4.52 -5.89 14.74
CA PRO A 128 -5.80 -6.50 14.42
C PRO A 128 -6.34 -5.97 13.09
N GLY A 129 -6.88 -6.87 12.27
CA GLY A 129 -7.26 -6.56 10.91
C GLY A 129 -8.31 -5.46 10.76
N ASP A 130 -9.31 -5.43 11.62
CA ASP A 130 -10.33 -4.40 11.68
C ASP A 130 -9.77 -3.02 12.01
N SER A 131 -8.77 -2.95 12.91
CA SER A 131 -8.05 -1.70 13.20
C SER A 131 -7.31 -1.20 11.96
N MET A 132 -6.77 -2.08 11.12
CA MET A 132 -6.11 -1.69 9.87
C MET A 132 -7.10 -1.14 8.85
N LEU A 133 -8.25 -1.77 8.65
CA LEU A 133 -9.30 -1.25 7.76
C LEU A 133 -9.77 0.13 8.19
N ALA A 134 -10.03 0.32 9.50
CA ALA A 134 -10.42 1.61 10.03
C ALA A 134 -9.36 2.68 9.73
N ILE A 135 -8.07 2.38 9.92
CA ILE A 135 -6.96 3.29 9.66
C ILE A 135 -6.90 3.70 8.19
N ILE A 136 -7.07 2.75 7.26
CA ILE A 136 -7.05 3.05 5.83
C ILE A 136 -8.28 3.90 5.45
N ARG A 137 -9.48 3.50 5.89
CA ARG A 137 -10.75 4.18 5.59
C ARG A 137 -10.81 5.59 6.14
N GLU A 138 -10.18 5.84 7.28
CA GLU A 138 -10.08 7.16 7.89
C GLU A 138 -8.99 8.06 7.28
N GLY A 139 -8.28 7.59 6.24
CA GLY A 139 -7.19 8.33 5.61
C GLY A 139 -5.96 8.50 6.52
N ARG A 140 -5.81 7.65 7.53
CA ARG A 140 -4.72 7.68 8.51
C ARG A 140 -3.63 6.66 8.22
N SER A 141 -3.38 6.37 6.94
CA SER A 141 -2.37 5.41 6.51
C SER A 141 -1.50 5.96 5.38
N TYR A 142 -0.29 5.46 5.32
CA TYR A 142 0.65 5.78 4.25
C TYR A 142 1.49 4.57 3.88
N VAL A 143 1.94 4.54 2.64
CA VAL A 143 2.95 3.59 2.15
C VAL A 143 4.32 4.22 2.31
N ASN A 144 5.31 3.44 2.75
CA ASN A 144 6.69 3.86 2.88
C ASN A 144 7.63 2.77 2.35
N LEU A 145 8.63 3.18 1.58
CA LEU A 145 9.71 2.32 1.10
C LEU A 145 11.03 2.76 1.75
N HIS A 146 11.78 1.78 2.24
CA HIS A 146 13.02 1.98 3.00
C HIS A 146 14.21 1.46 2.20
N THR A 147 15.34 2.18 2.28
CA THR A 147 16.60 1.78 1.65
C THR A 147 17.71 1.65 2.68
N ARG A 148 18.86 1.14 2.24
CA ARG A 148 20.06 1.12 3.10
C ARG A 148 20.55 2.52 3.44
N ALA A 149 20.41 3.48 2.52
CA ALA A 149 20.78 4.87 2.74
C ALA A 149 19.80 5.57 3.68
N ASN A 150 18.51 5.26 3.55
CA ASN A 150 17.43 5.85 4.34
C ASN A 150 16.60 4.74 5.02
N PRO A 151 17.11 4.12 6.08
CA PRO A 151 16.43 3.02 6.75
C PRO A 151 15.16 3.46 7.50
N GLY A 152 15.00 4.76 7.76
CA GLY A 152 13.78 5.36 8.30
C GLY A 152 12.68 5.59 7.27
N GLY A 153 13.02 5.58 5.99
CA GLY A 153 12.16 5.79 4.81
C GLY A 153 12.88 6.59 3.75
N GLU A 154 12.75 6.18 2.49
CA GLU A 154 13.30 6.87 1.30
C GLU A 154 12.21 7.66 0.60
N ILE A 155 11.06 7.03 0.36
CA ILE A 155 9.90 7.63 -0.30
C ILE A 155 8.61 7.19 0.39
N ARG A 156 7.69 8.14 0.55
CA ARG A 156 6.43 7.98 1.28
C ARG A 156 5.26 8.62 0.54
N GLY A 157 4.06 8.06 0.72
CA GLY A 157 2.82 8.64 0.22
C GLY A 157 1.61 8.24 1.06
N THR A 158 0.73 9.20 1.37
CA THR A 158 -0.53 8.95 2.07
C THR A 158 -1.51 8.23 1.15
N LEU A 159 -2.20 7.21 1.66
CA LEU A 159 -3.27 6.53 0.95
C LEU A 159 -4.52 7.42 0.92
N VAL A 160 -5.02 7.66 -0.28
CA VAL A 160 -6.23 8.45 -0.54
C VAL A 160 -7.23 7.58 -1.27
N ARG A 161 -8.47 7.53 -0.80
CA ARG A 161 -9.56 6.80 -1.45
C ARG A 161 -9.91 7.43 -2.78
N VAL A 162 -10.05 6.60 -3.81
CA VAL A 162 -10.45 7.00 -5.17
C VAL A 162 -11.74 6.32 -5.61
N GLN A 163 -12.11 5.26 -4.93
CA GLN A 163 -13.40 4.56 -5.10
C GLN A 163 -13.82 3.90 -3.78
#